data_392158bdf8c5798b2ed86142c5fbd709
#
_entry.id   392158bdf8c5798b2ed86142c5fbd709
#
_cell.length_a   1.000
_cell.length_b   1.000
_cell.length_c   1.000
_cell.angle_alpha   90.00
_cell.angle_beta   90.00
_cell.angle_gamma   90.00
#
_symmetry.space_group_name_H-M   'P 1'
#
loop_
_entity.id
_entity.type
_entity.pdbx_description
1 polymer ?
#
loop_
_entity_poly.entity_id
_entity_poly.type
_entity_poly.pdbx_seq_one_letter_code
_entity_poly.pdbx_strand_id
1 'polypeptide(L)'
;MKKWISLFSLTCLTLTSFSLAFSQGVVTGLIIDAQDLQFIPSATPKVIDEDGREIYGSAYVDKEWFEKQGIVSYAKSLPEAKTNSRVSGNPFVVKAIRVAGPNSRDLILSNQDARKIRELSKNLNFLDHAKVVIIVP
;
A
#
# COMPACT_ATOMS: atom_id res chain seq x y z
N MET A 1 33.00 -8.67 64.67
CA MET A 1 32.90 -9.28 63.37
C MET A 1 31.76 -8.64 62.61
N LYS A 2 32.15 -7.86 61.63
CA LYS A 2 31.16 -7.16 60.83
C LYS A 2 30.85 -7.99 59.61
N LYS A 3 29.64 -8.46 59.55
CA LYS A 3 29.13 -9.10 58.36
C LYS A 3 28.76 -7.99 57.39
N TRP A 4 29.52 -7.88 56.35
CA TRP A 4 29.15 -7.03 55.24
C TRP A 4 28.07 -7.74 54.45
N ILE A 5 26.86 -7.34 54.65
CA ILE A 5 25.82 -7.67 53.71
C ILE A 5 25.97 -6.64 52.64
N SER A 6 26.66 -6.99 51.58
CA SER A 6 26.59 -6.21 50.39
C SER A 6 25.18 -6.41 49.84
N LEU A 7 24.34 -5.48 50.10
CA LEU A 7 23.13 -5.29 49.37
C LEU A 7 23.53 -4.96 47.93
N PHE A 8 23.75 -5.99 47.16
CA PHE A 8 23.63 -5.83 45.72
C PHE A 8 22.16 -5.54 45.49
N SER A 9 21.85 -4.27 45.50
CA SER A 9 20.69 -3.78 44.84
C SER A 9 20.89 -4.12 43.35
N LEU A 10 20.50 -5.31 43.01
CA LEU A 10 20.30 -5.65 41.60
C LEU A 10 19.11 -4.82 41.16
N THR A 11 19.37 -3.57 40.82
CA THR A 11 18.46 -2.84 39.97
C THR A 11 18.46 -3.59 38.69
N CYS A 12 17.57 -4.57 38.62
CA CYS A 12 17.17 -5.16 37.38
C CYS A 12 16.57 -4.00 36.57
N LEU A 13 17.45 -3.34 35.82
CA LEU A 13 17.02 -2.48 34.76
C LEU A 13 16.39 -3.42 33.76
N THR A 14 15.12 -3.74 33.98
CA THR A 14 14.30 -4.28 32.92
C THR A 14 14.24 -3.18 31.90
N LEU A 15 15.16 -3.23 30.97
CA LEU A 15 14.95 -2.68 29.66
C LEU A 15 13.71 -3.39 29.14
N THR A 16 12.56 -2.86 29.53
CA THR A 16 11.39 -3.02 28.71
C THR A 16 11.77 -2.37 27.40
N SER A 17 12.31 -3.16 26.49
CA SER A 17 12.34 -2.76 25.13
C SER A 17 10.87 -2.50 24.80
N PHE A 18 10.51 -1.24 24.85
CA PHE A 18 9.32 -0.75 24.23
C PHE A 18 9.57 -0.98 22.75
N SER A 19 9.37 -2.20 22.30
CA SER A 19 9.06 -2.38 20.91
C SER A 19 7.72 -1.67 20.78
N LEU A 20 7.79 -0.45 20.30
CA LEU A 20 6.67 0.10 19.57
C LEU A 20 6.41 -0.90 18.46
N ALA A 21 5.69 -1.96 18.80
CA ALA A 21 4.96 -2.65 17.82
C ALA A 21 3.97 -1.60 17.31
N PHE A 22 4.41 -0.84 16.31
CA PHE A 22 3.48 -0.31 15.37
C PHE A 22 2.77 -1.56 14.87
N SER A 23 1.65 -1.88 15.50
CA SER A 23 0.68 -2.69 14.81
C SER A 23 0.41 -1.88 13.56
N GLN A 24 1.15 -2.20 12.50
CA GLN A 24 0.76 -1.79 11.18
C GLN A 24 -0.62 -2.39 11.04
N GLY A 25 -1.64 -1.57 11.28
CA GLY A 25 -3.01 -2.00 11.12
C GLY A 25 -3.15 -2.64 9.76
N VAL A 26 -4.10 -3.53 9.63
CA VAL A 26 -4.41 -4.19 8.37
C VAL A 26 -4.50 -3.14 7.26
N VAL A 27 -3.76 -3.34 6.19
CA VAL A 27 -3.82 -2.47 5.01
C VAL A 27 -5.19 -2.58 4.38
N THR A 28 -5.85 -1.45 4.21
CA THR A 28 -7.24 -1.38 3.74
C THR A 28 -7.36 -1.11 2.25
N GLY A 29 -6.28 -0.82 1.57
CA GLY A 29 -6.28 -0.52 0.15
C GLY A 29 -4.94 -0.01 -0.33
N LEU A 30 -4.89 0.33 -1.60
CA LEU A 30 -3.70 0.82 -2.28
C LEU A 30 -3.98 2.20 -2.88
N ILE A 31 -3.12 3.16 -2.60
CA ILE A 31 -3.11 4.46 -3.28
C ILE A 31 -1.85 4.55 -4.11
N ILE A 32 -2.01 4.85 -5.40
CA ILE A 32 -0.89 5.06 -6.32
C ILE A 32 -0.88 6.54 -6.72
N ASP A 33 0.19 7.22 -6.38
CA ASP A 33 0.39 8.63 -6.74
C ASP A 33 1.00 8.74 -8.13
N ALA A 34 0.25 9.28 -9.08
CA ALA A 34 0.69 9.55 -10.44
C ALA A 34 0.62 11.05 -10.78
N GLN A 35 0.59 11.94 -9.76
CA GLN A 35 0.42 13.39 -9.97
C GLN A 35 1.51 14.01 -10.84
N ASP A 36 2.75 13.53 -10.72
CA ASP A 36 3.90 14.09 -11.43
C ASP A 36 4.12 13.46 -12.81
N LEU A 37 3.23 12.59 -13.24
CA LEU A 37 3.32 11.87 -14.52
C LEU A 37 2.26 12.35 -15.50
N GLN A 38 2.53 12.16 -16.79
CA GLN A 38 1.54 12.42 -17.84
C GLN A 38 0.63 11.20 -18.02
N PHE A 39 -0.02 10.80 -16.94
CA PHE A 39 -0.91 9.66 -16.93
C PHE A 39 -2.31 10.05 -17.41
N ILE A 40 -2.89 9.22 -18.27
CA ILE A 40 -4.24 9.41 -18.79
C ILE A 40 -5.16 8.38 -18.15
N PRO A 41 -6.15 8.79 -17.35
CA PRO A 41 -7.07 7.88 -16.71
C PRO A 41 -7.84 7.00 -17.70
N SER A 42 -8.02 5.75 -17.34
CA SER A 42 -8.87 4.81 -18.07
C SER A 42 -9.70 3.98 -17.09
N ALA A 43 -10.69 3.26 -17.59
CA ALA A 43 -11.50 2.38 -16.76
C ALA A 43 -10.74 1.13 -16.29
N THR A 44 -9.73 0.70 -17.03
CA THR A 44 -8.97 -0.52 -16.78
C THR A 44 -7.46 -0.31 -16.90
N PRO A 45 -6.88 0.55 -16.04
CA PRO A 45 -5.44 0.74 -16.06
C PRO A 45 -4.73 -0.53 -15.60
N LYS A 46 -3.55 -0.80 -16.15
CA LYS A 46 -2.65 -1.82 -15.66
C LYS A 46 -1.57 -1.18 -14.81
N VAL A 47 -1.18 -1.86 -13.77
CA VAL A 47 -0.04 -1.49 -12.94
C VAL A 47 0.99 -2.60 -13.04
N ILE A 48 2.17 -2.27 -13.48
CA ILE A 48 3.27 -3.22 -13.72
C ILE A 48 4.50 -2.83 -12.91
N ASP A 49 5.40 -3.79 -12.71
CA ASP A 49 6.71 -3.51 -12.14
C ASP A 49 7.72 -3.10 -13.22
N GLU A 50 8.95 -2.81 -12.81
CA GLU A 50 10.01 -2.39 -13.74
C GLU A 50 10.42 -3.49 -14.72
N ASP A 51 10.10 -4.74 -14.42
CA ASP A 51 10.35 -5.90 -15.30
C ASP A 51 9.17 -6.20 -16.23
N GLY A 52 8.12 -5.39 -16.19
CA GLY A 52 6.93 -5.56 -17.01
C GLY A 52 5.93 -6.57 -16.47
N ARG A 53 6.11 -7.10 -15.26
CA ARG A 53 5.16 -8.03 -14.67
C ARG A 53 3.98 -7.27 -14.07
N GLU A 54 2.77 -7.76 -14.34
CA GLU A 54 1.55 -7.14 -13.84
C GLU A 54 1.43 -7.30 -12.33
N ILE A 55 1.11 -6.20 -11.65
CA ILE A 55 0.85 -6.16 -10.22
C ILE A 55 -0.65 -6.06 -9.99
N TYR A 56 -1.33 -5.29 -10.82
CA TYR A 56 -2.75 -5.02 -10.71
C TYR A 56 -3.35 -4.70 -12.08
N GLY A 57 -4.60 -5.07 -12.26
CA GLY A 57 -5.36 -4.84 -13.46
C GLY A 57 -6.69 -5.57 -13.36
N SER A 58 -7.48 -5.57 -14.43
CA SER A 58 -8.80 -6.20 -14.43
C SER A 58 -8.78 -7.69 -14.10
N ALA A 59 -7.69 -8.39 -14.44
CA ALA A 59 -7.53 -9.80 -14.15
C ALA A 59 -7.38 -10.14 -12.66
N TYR A 60 -7.05 -9.16 -11.82
CA TYR A 60 -6.86 -9.33 -10.38
C TYR A 60 -8.12 -9.12 -9.56
N VAL A 61 -9.17 -8.58 -10.18
CA VAL A 61 -10.40 -8.18 -9.49
C VAL A 61 -11.47 -9.26 -9.67
N ASP A 62 -12.13 -9.62 -8.58
CA ASP A 62 -13.27 -10.53 -8.65
C ASP A 62 -14.36 -9.92 -9.54
N LYS A 63 -14.96 -10.74 -10.38
CA LYS A 63 -15.96 -10.31 -11.35
C LYS A 63 -17.09 -9.49 -10.72
N GLU A 64 -17.54 -9.90 -9.55
CA GLU A 64 -18.61 -9.21 -8.83
C GLU A 64 -18.23 -7.75 -8.50
N TRP A 65 -17.00 -7.55 -8.02
CA TRP A 65 -16.51 -6.21 -7.70
C TRP A 65 -16.26 -5.37 -8.95
N PHE A 66 -15.75 -5.99 -9.99
CA PHE A 66 -15.56 -5.33 -11.27
C PHE A 66 -16.89 -4.78 -11.83
N GLU A 67 -17.93 -5.59 -11.82
CA GLU A 67 -19.23 -5.20 -12.35
C GLU A 67 -19.92 -4.12 -11.52
N LYS A 68 -19.74 -4.15 -10.19
CA LYS A 68 -20.37 -3.19 -9.28
C LYS A 68 -19.74 -1.82 -9.28
N GLN A 69 -18.41 -1.73 -9.33
CA GLN A 69 -17.71 -0.48 -9.08
C GLN A 69 -16.45 -0.27 -9.91
N GLY A 70 -16.17 -1.13 -10.86
CA GLY A 70 -14.93 -1.08 -11.64
C GLY A 70 -13.70 -1.41 -10.79
N ILE A 71 -12.52 -1.25 -11.37
CA ILE A 71 -11.27 -1.70 -10.72
C ILE A 71 -10.52 -0.60 -9.99
N VAL A 72 -10.83 0.67 -10.24
CA VAL A 72 -10.08 1.80 -9.69
C VAL A 72 -10.99 3.01 -9.53
N SER A 73 -10.69 3.83 -8.54
CA SER A 73 -11.19 5.20 -8.45
C SER A 73 -10.04 6.18 -8.65
N TYR A 74 -10.34 7.37 -9.11
CA TYR A 74 -9.38 8.43 -9.31
C TYR A 74 -9.59 9.55 -8.31
N ALA A 75 -8.51 10.16 -7.85
CA ALA A 75 -8.53 11.32 -6.96
C ALA A 75 -7.55 12.37 -7.47
N LYS A 76 -7.70 13.61 -7.05
CA LYS A 76 -6.83 14.70 -7.47
C LYS A 76 -5.76 15.06 -6.45
N SER A 77 -5.85 14.51 -5.26
CA SER A 77 -4.89 14.77 -4.19
C SER A 77 -4.79 13.57 -3.25
N LEU A 78 -3.72 13.50 -2.47
CA LEU A 78 -3.56 12.48 -1.46
C LEU A 78 -4.64 12.55 -0.37
N PRO A 79 -5.00 13.73 0.17
CA PRO A 79 -6.10 13.81 1.12
C PRO A 79 -7.42 13.27 0.57
N GLU A 80 -7.75 13.61 -0.66
CA GLU A 80 -8.96 13.09 -1.33
C GLU A 80 -8.90 11.57 -1.49
N ALA A 81 -7.75 11.04 -1.90
CA ALA A 81 -7.57 9.60 -2.06
C ALA A 81 -7.76 8.86 -0.73
N LYS A 82 -7.20 9.38 0.36
CA LYS A 82 -7.29 8.76 1.69
C LYS A 82 -8.71 8.72 2.24
N THR A 83 -9.56 9.63 1.85
CA THR A 83 -10.97 9.68 2.27
C THR A 83 -11.88 8.88 1.37
N ASN A 84 -11.38 8.37 0.25
CA ASN A 84 -12.16 7.53 -0.65
C ASN A 84 -12.55 6.24 0.06
N SER A 85 -13.83 5.89 0.01
CA SER A 85 -14.37 4.73 0.72
C SER A 85 -13.74 3.40 0.31
N ARG A 86 -13.17 3.32 -0.91
CA ARG A 86 -12.47 2.11 -1.36
C ARG A 86 -11.26 1.74 -0.49
N VAL A 87 -10.57 2.75 0.02
CA VAL A 87 -9.26 2.57 0.67
C VAL A 87 -9.18 3.13 2.07
N SER A 88 -10.24 3.79 2.52
CA SER A 88 -10.23 4.49 3.81
C SER A 88 -9.88 3.57 4.98
N GLY A 89 -9.14 4.11 5.93
CA GLY A 89 -8.65 3.40 7.10
C GLY A 89 -7.14 3.41 7.16
N ASN A 90 -6.48 2.48 6.49
CA ASN A 90 -5.02 2.37 6.48
C ASN A 90 -4.51 2.00 5.08
N PRO A 91 -4.61 2.89 4.09
CA PRO A 91 -4.12 2.60 2.76
C PRO A 91 -2.59 2.55 2.71
N PHE A 92 -2.07 1.67 1.88
CA PHE A 92 -0.66 1.67 1.50
C PHE A 92 -0.45 2.63 0.34
N VAL A 93 0.42 3.61 0.51
CA VAL A 93 0.65 4.67 -0.48
C VAL A 93 1.97 4.44 -1.18
N VAL A 94 1.95 4.41 -2.50
CA VAL A 94 3.15 4.31 -3.34
C VAL A 94 3.13 5.39 -4.41
N LYS A 95 4.31 5.73 -4.92
CA LYS A 95 4.45 6.67 -6.02
C LYS A 95 4.83 5.91 -7.29
N ALA A 96 4.06 6.11 -8.36
CA ALA A 96 4.41 5.56 -9.66
C ALA A 96 5.66 6.27 -10.21
N ILE A 97 6.51 5.52 -10.90
CA ILE A 97 7.78 6.05 -11.45
C ILE A 97 7.70 6.45 -12.91
N ARG A 98 6.83 5.82 -13.67
CA ARG A 98 6.63 6.11 -15.10
C ARG A 98 5.23 5.69 -15.54
N VAL A 99 4.81 6.24 -16.68
CA VAL A 99 3.64 5.74 -17.40
C VAL A 99 4.09 4.67 -18.40
N ALA A 100 3.16 3.83 -18.79
CA ALA A 100 3.39 2.76 -19.76
C ALA A 100 2.14 2.53 -20.62
N GLY A 101 2.29 1.66 -21.60
CA GLY A 101 1.19 1.24 -22.46
C GLY A 101 0.79 2.27 -23.51
N PRO A 102 -0.14 1.88 -24.39
CA PRO A 102 -0.68 2.78 -25.40
C PRO A 102 -1.34 3.98 -24.73
N ASN A 103 -1.02 5.18 -25.18
CA ASN A 103 -1.62 6.42 -24.70
C ASN A 103 -1.39 6.70 -23.19
N SER A 104 -0.30 6.20 -22.61
CA SER A 104 0.09 6.49 -21.21
C SER A 104 -1.00 6.15 -20.18
N ARG A 105 -1.71 5.05 -20.37
CA ARG A 105 -2.83 4.63 -19.53
C ARG A 105 -2.46 3.60 -18.47
N ASP A 106 -1.23 3.13 -18.48
CA ASP A 106 -0.71 2.17 -17.51
C ASP A 106 0.38 2.82 -16.67
N LEU A 107 0.63 2.28 -15.49
CA LEU A 107 1.61 2.80 -14.53
C LEU A 107 2.66 1.76 -14.21
N ILE A 108 3.90 2.24 -14.03
CA ILE A 108 5.02 1.43 -13.58
C ILE A 108 5.35 1.83 -12.15
N LEU A 109 5.41 0.84 -11.27
CA LEU A 109 5.92 0.97 -9.91
C LEU A 109 7.33 0.41 -9.82
N SER A 110 8.08 0.89 -8.82
CA SER A 110 9.39 0.29 -8.53
C SER A 110 9.23 -1.19 -8.16
N ASN A 111 10.26 -1.99 -8.47
CA ASN A 111 10.27 -3.39 -8.07
C ASN A 111 10.17 -3.56 -6.55
N GLN A 112 10.72 -2.63 -5.78
CA GLN A 112 10.62 -2.62 -4.33
C GLN A 112 9.16 -2.46 -3.87
N ASP A 113 8.45 -1.47 -4.39
CA ASP A 113 7.04 -1.26 -4.07
C ASP A 113 6.17 -2.42 -4.56
N ALA A 114 6.47 -2.94 -5.74
CA ALA A 114 5.77 -4.10 -6.29
C ALA A 114 5.89 -5.33 -5.38
N ARG A 115 7.10 -5.61 -4.87
CA ARG A 115 7.29 -6.71 -3.91
C ARG A 115 6.49 -6.50 -2.64
N LYS A 116 6.48 -5.27 -2.13
CA LYS A 116 5.74 -4.94 -0.92
C LYS A 116 4.24 -5.13 -1.11
N ILE A 117 3.70 -4.70 -2.24
CA ILE A 117 2.29 -4.88 -2.56
C ILE A 117 1.94 -6.36 -2.67
N ARG A 118 2.76 -7.15 -3.35
CA ARG A 118 2.54 -8.60 -3.47
C ARG A 118 2.57 -9.28 -2.10
N GLU A 119 3.50 -8.89 -1.24
CA GLU A 119 3.60 -9.42 0.11
C GLU A 119 2.36 -9.07 0.94
N LEU A 120 1.93 -7.82 0.90
CA LEU A 120 0.73 -7.37 1.62
C LEU A 120 -0.55 -8.05 1.12
N SER A 121 -0.65 -8.29 -0.19
CA SER A 121 -1.85 -8.86 -0.80
C SER A 121 -1.99 -10.37 -0.61
N LYS A 122 -0.95 -11.08 -0.16
CA LYS A 122 -1.02 -12.54 0.04
C LYS A 122 -2.10 -12.96 1.05
N ASN A 123 -2.28 -12.19 2.11
CA ASN A 123 -3.21 -12.48 3.19
C ASN A 123 -4.37 -11.50 3.28
N LEU A 124 -4.44 -10.56 2.34
CA LEU A 124 -5.43 -9.51 2.31
C LEU A 124 -6.06 -9.47 0.91
N ASN A 125 -7.34 -9.22 0.86
CA ASN A 125 -8.10 -9.24 -0.39
C ASN A 125 -8.34 -7.84 -0.99
N PHE A 126 -7.53 -6.85 -0.63
CA PHE A 126 -7.78 -5.49 -1.08
C PHE A 126 -7.66 -5.32 -2.59
N LEU A 127 -6.79 -6.09 -3.26
CA LEU A 127 -6.72 -6.06 -4.72
C LEU A 127 -7.91 -6.76 -5.37
N ASP A 128 -8.30 -7.93 -4.86
CA ASP A 128 -9.44 -8.70 -5.38
C ASP A 128 -10.75 -7.89 -5.28
N HIS A 129 -10.86 -7.06 -4.28
CA HIS A 129 -12.01 -6.21 -4.02
C HIS A 129 -11.88 -4.80 -4.61
N ALA A 130 -10.94 -4.59 -5.51
CA ALA A 130 -10.75 -3.32 -6.22
C ALA A 130 -10.53 -2.12 -5.28
N LYS A 131 -9.86 -2.32 -4.16
CA LYS A 131 -9.57 -1.26 -3.21
C LYS A 131 -8.30 -0.50 -3.62
N VAL A 132 -8.39 0.16 -4.76
CA VAL A 132 -7.29 0.90 -5.38
C VAL A 132 -7.78 2.26 -5.81
N VAL A 133 -7.02 3.29 -5.45
CA VAL A 133 -7.23 4.68 -5.89
C VAL A 133 -5.94 5.18 -6.53
N ILE A 134 -6.06 5.83 -7.66
CA ILE A 134 -4.94 6.49 -8.36
C ILE A 134 -5.11 7.99 -8.27
N ILE A 135 -4.07 8.69 -7.83
CA ILE A 135 -4.05 10.15 -7.82
C ILE A 135 -3.56 10.63 -9.17
N VAL A 136 -4.40 11.39 -9.85
CA VAL A 136 -4.13 11.90 -11.21
C VAL A 136 -3.54 13.31 -11.18
N PRO A 137 -2.86 13.72 -12.26
CA PRO A 137 -2.37 15.09 -12.41
C PRO A 137 -3.44 16.15 -12.33
#